data_369abbbfe5486c0e56dc0a817d79bf11
#
_entry.id   369abbbfe5486c0e56dc0a817d79bf11
#
_cell.length_a   1.000
_cell.length_b   1.000
_cell.length_c   1.000
_cell.angle_alpha   90.00
_cell.angle_beta   90.00
_cell.angle_gamma   90.00
#
_symmetry.space_group_name_H-M   'P 1'
#
loop_
_entity.id
_entity.type
_entity.pdbx_description
1 polymer ?
#
loop_
_entity_poly.entity_id
_entity_poly.type
_entity_poly.pdbx_seq_one_letter_code
_entity_poly.pdbx_strand_id
1 'polypeptide(L)'
;MPDAAFAAWRERVEATLDRALPDPAASPRRLHGAVRHGVLDGGKRVRPLLTYAAGTAFGAAEADLDAAAAAVELVHCYSLVHDDLPAMDDDDLRRGQPTVHVAFDEATAILAGDALQSLAFDVLANAPQPADRRVAMLAELARASGVAGMCGGQALDVDATGTTKRGQSHV
;
A
#
# COMPACT_ATOMS: atom_id res chain seq x y z
N MET A 1 14.23 -11.24 -21.93
CA MET A 1 13.65 -12.25 -21.02
C MET A 1 12.76 -11.52 -20.03
N PRO A 2 11.45 -11.84 -19.93
CA PRO A 2 10.53 -11.17 -19.02
C PRO A 2 11.01 -11.17 -17.56
N ASP A 3 11.61 -12.28 -17.12
CA ASP A 3 12.09 -12.43 -15.74
C ASP A 3 13.15 -11.41 -15.33
N ALA A 4 14.06 -11.02 -16.24
CA ALA A 4 15.08 -10.02 -15.96
C ALA A 4 14.47 -8.61 -15.81
N ALA A 5 13.48 -8.26 -16.63
CA ALA A 5 12.77 -6.98 -16.52
C ALA A 5 11.97 -6.89 -15.20
N PHE A 6 11.28 -7.96 -14.83
CA PHE A 6 10.56 -8.01 -13.55
C PHE A 6 11.48 -7.92 -12.34
N ALA A 7 12.67 -8.55 -12.39
CA ALA A 7 13.66 -8.41 -11.33
C ALA A 7 14.15 -6.97 -11.21
N ALA A 8 14.52 -6.33 -12.33
CA ALA A 8 14.95 -4.93 -12.35
C ALA A 8 13.86 -3.97 -11.85
N TRP A 9 12.61 -4.15 -12.25
CA TRP A 9 11.49 -3.33 -11.77
C TRP A 9 11.22 -3.52 -10.28
N ARG A 10 11.40 -4.75 -9.76
CA ARG A 10 11.27 -5.00 -8.33
C ARG A 10 12.35 -4.27 -7.53
N GLU A 11 13.60 -4.36 -7.94
CA GLU A 11 14.70 -3.61 -7.31
C GLU A 11 14.46 -2.10 -7.38
N ARG A 12 13.97 -1.62 -8.52
CA ARG A 12 13.67 -0.21 -8.75
C ARG A 12 12.57 0.30 -7.81
N VAL A 13 11.47 -0.42 -7.66
CA VAL A 13 10.39 -0.01 -6.75
C VAL A 13 10.80 -0.11 -5.29
N GLU A 14 11.59 -1.12 -4.89
CA GLU A 14 12.12 -1.20 -3.52
C GLU A 14 12.96 0.04 -3.18
N ALA A 15 13.87 0.43 -4.08
CA ALA A 15 14.66 1.64 -3.90
C ALA A 15 13.79 2.91 -3.88
N THR A 16 12.71 2.96 -4.64
CA THR A 16 11.79 4.10 -4.67
C THR A 16 10.97 4.18 -3.39
N LEU A 17 10.46 3.06 -2.89
CA LEU A 17 9.75 2.97 -1.62
C LEU A 17 10.67 3.36 -0.45
N ASP A 18 11.89 2.83 -0.39
CA ASP A 18 12.84 3.14 0.68
C ASP A 18 13.15 4.65 0.76
N ARG A 19 13.31 5.32 -0.40
CA ARG A 19 13.50 6.78 -0.46
C ARG A 19 12.27 7.59 -0.08
N ALA A 20 11.07 7.09 -0.36
CA ALA A 20 9.82 7.78 -0.03
C ALA A 20 9.47 7.68 1.46
N LEU A 21 9.90 6.62 2.13
CA LEU A 21 9.57 6.36 3.52
C LEU A 21 10.36 7.29 4.47
N PRO A 22 9.77 7.65 5.62
CA PRO A 22 10.42 8.53 6.58
C PRO A 22 11.68 7.89 7.17
N ASP A 23 12.65 8.75 7.57
CA ASP A 23 13.86 8.32 8.28
C ASP A 23 13.48 7.70 9.63
N PRO A 24 13.84 6.43 9.90
CA PRO A 24 13.52 5.77 11.15
C PRO A 24 14.22 6.38 12.38
N ALA A 25 15.27 7.16 12.18
CA ALA A 25 15.97 7.87 13.25
C ALA A 25 15.29 9.20 13.64
N ALA A 26 14.46 9.76 12.74
CA ALA A 26 13.75 11.02 12.99
C ALA A 26 12.50 10.79 13.86
N SER A 27 12.10 11.81 14.63
CA SER A 27 10.86 11.79 15.42
C SER A 27 9.64 12.04 14.52
N PRO A 28 8.54 11.32 14.75
CA PRO A 28 8.27 10.31 15.80
C PRO A 28 8.77 8.89 15.41
N ARG A 29 9.87 8.47 16.00
CA ARG A 29 10.60 7.23 15.65
C ARG A 29 9.71 5.98 15.59
N ARG A 30 8.79 5.85 16.57
CA ARG A 30 7.91 4.69 16.66
C ARG A 30 6.99 4.58 15.44
N LEU A 31 6.38 5.69 15.02
CA LEU A 31 5.55 5.74 13.82
C LEU A 31 6.37 5.48 12.55
N HIS A 32 7.53 6.12 12.44
CA HIS A 32 8.42 5.92 11.28
C HIS A 32 8.88 4.46 11.15
N GLY A 33 9.21 3.82 12.29
CA GLY A 33 9.54 2.40 12.34
C GLY A 33 8.37 1.51 11.89
N ALA A 34 7.15 1.80 12.36
CA ALA A 34 5.95 1.05 12.00
C ALA A 34 5.58 1.20 10.52
N VAL A 35 5.66 2.43 9.97
CA VAL A 35 5.45 2.70 8.54
C VAL A 35 6.44 1.90 7.68
N ARG A 36 7.73 1.92 8.03
CA ARG A 36 8.77 1.15 7.32
C ARG A 36 8.56 -0.37 7.45
N HIS A 37 8.19 -0.84 8.63
CA HIS A 37 7.88 -2.25 8.88
C HIS A 37 6.74 -2.74 7.96
N GLY A 38 5.65 -1.98 7.85
CA GLY A 38 4.50 -2.33 6.99
C GLY A 38 4.80 -2.33 5.48
N VAL A 39 5.90 -1.69 5.03
CA VAL A 39 6.24 -1.58 3.61
C VAL A 39 7.43 -2.47 3.22
N LEU A 40 8.52 -2.45 3.99
CA LEU A 40 9.80 -3.05 3.61
C LEU A 40 9.91 -4.54 3.99
N ASP A 41 8.87 -5.13 4.53
CA ASP A 41 8.77 -6.53 4.92
C ASP A 41 8.69 -7.52 3.73
N GLY A 42 9.14 -7.08 2.58
CA GLY A 42 9.14 -7.85 1.34
C GLY A 42 7.78 -7.89 0.64
N GLY A 43 7.65 -8.79 -0.33
CA GLY A 43 6.43 -8.98 -1.10
C GLY A 43 6.69 -9.20 -2.57
N LYS A 44 5.66 -9.67 -3.28
CA LYS A 44 5.74 -9.95 -4.72
C LYS A 44 5.76 -8.69 -5.58
N ARG A 45 5.38 -7.53 -5.01
CA ARG A 45 5.29 -6.22 -5.70
C ARG A 45 4.49 -6.29 -7.00
N VAL A 46 3.43 -7.08 -7.04
CA VAL A 46 2.65 -7.31 -8.26
C VAL A 46 2.06 -6.01 -8.82
N ARG A 47 1.55 -5.12 -7.95
CA ARG A 47 0.94 -3.85 -8.39
C ARG A 47 1.96 -2.91 -9.04
N PRO A 48 3.14 -2.65 -8.45
CA PRO A 48 4.22 -1.95 -9.13
C PRO A 48 4.64 -2.58 -10.45
N LEU A 49 4.81 -3.90 -10.51
CA LEU A 49 5.19 -4.59 -11.74
C LEU A 49 4.16 -4.39 -12.86
N LEU A 50 2.87 -4.43 -12.54
CA LEU A 50 1.80 -4.13 -13.49
C LEU A 50 1.83 -2.65 -13.93
N THR A 51 2.17 -1.72 -13.03
CA THR A 51 2.33 -0.30 -13.36
C THR A 51 3.46 -0.10 -14.38
N TYR A 52 4.63 -0.69 -14.12
CA TYR A 52 5.75 -0.62 -15.07
C TYR A 52 5.41 -1.30 -16.40
N ALA A 53 4.82 -2.49 -16.36
CA ALA A 53 4.45 -3.23 -17.59
C ALA A 53 3.45 -2.44 -18.44
N ALA A 54 2.41 -1.89 -17.83
CA ALA A 54 1.43 -1.08 -18.54
C ALA A 54 2.06 0.21 -19.11
N GLY A 55 2.78 0.97 -18.28
CA GLY A 55 3.38 2.24 -18.72
C GLY A 55 4.40 2.06 -19.84
N THR A 56 5.29 1.09 -19.72
CA THR A 56 6.31 0.81 -20.77
C THR A 56 5.68 0.30 -22.06
N ALA A 57 4.59 -0.47 -21.99
CA ALA A 57 3.85 -0.90 -23.17
C ALA A 57 3.25 0.28 -23.97
N PHE A 58 2.97 1.39 -23.31
CA PHE A 58 2.55 2.66 -23.93
C PHE A 58 3.70 3.64 -24.19
N GLY A 59 4.95 3.20 -24.03
CA GLY A 59 6.14 3.98 -24.36
C GLY A 59 6.62 4.96 -23.29
N ALA A 60 6.11 4.86 -22.06
CA ALA A 60 6.62 5.66 -20.95
C ALA A 60 8.03 5.18 -20.52
N ALA A 61 8.89 6.12 -20.13
CA ALA A 61 10.15 5.76 -19.50
C ALA A 61 9.91 5.24 -18.08
N GLU A 62 10.67 4.25 -17.64
CA GLU A 62 10.52 3.65 -16.30
C GLU A 62 10.59 4.70 -15.18
N ALA A 63 11.45 5.72 -15.33
CA ALA A 63 11.60 6.80 -14.36
C ALA A 63 10.30 7.63 -14.18
N ASP A 64 9.50 7.73 -15.22
CA ASP A 64 8.21 8.43 -15.16
C ASP A 64 7.12 7.61 -14.44
N LEU A 65 7.36 6.32 -14.23
CA LEU A 65 6.42 5.39 -13.61
C LEU A 65 6.70 5.17 -12.11
N ASP A 66 7.88 5.58 -11.62
CA ASP A 66 8.32 5.31 -10.25
C ASP A 66 7.33 5.78 -9.19
N ALA A 67 6.84 7.02 -9.33
CA ALA A 67 5.89 7.60 -8.38
C ALA A 67 4.55 6.85 -8.37
N ALA A 68 4.04 6.48 -9.53
CA ALA A 68 2.79 5.73 -9.63
C ALA A 68 2.95 4.31 -9.09
N ALA A 69 4.07 3.63 -9.40
CA ALA A 69 4.39 2.31 -8.89
C ALA A 69 4.50 2.29 -7.36
N ALA A 70 5.19 3.30 -6.78
CA ALA A 70 5.28 3.44 -5.34
C ALA A 70 3.92 3.75 -4.70
N ALA A 71 3.13 4.66 -5.26
CA ALA A 71 1.85 5.07 -4.71
C ALA A 71 0.85 3.91 -4.62
N VAL A 72 0.71 3.10 -5.67
CA VAL A 72 -0.20 1.94 -5.64
C VAL A 72 0.25 0.88 -4.63
N GLU A 73 1.55 0.72 -4.41
CA GLU A 73 2.05 -0.20 -3.38
C GLU A 73 1.86 0.36 -1.97
N LEU A 74 2.05 1.65 -1.75
CA LEU A 74 1.77 2.29 -0.44
C LEU A 74 0.29 2.17 -0.07
N VAL A 75 -0.63 2.37 -1.02
CA VAL A 75 -2.07 2.10 -0.83
C VAL A 75 -2.31 0.64 -0.48
N HIS A 76 -1.66 -0.30 -1.14
CA HIS A 76 -1.75 -1.71 -0.78
C HIS A 76 -1.21 -2.00 0.61
N CYS A 77 -0.06 -1.43 0.97
CA CYS A 77 0.53 -1.65 2.28
C CYS A 77 -0.36 -1.11 3.41
N TYR A 78 -0.95 0.09 3.26
CA TYR A 78 -1.86 0.59 4.28
C TYR A 78 -3.08 -0.33 4.46
N SER A 79 -3.64 -0.84 3.35
CA SER A 79 -4.80 -1.74 3.46
C SER A 79 -4.45 -3.01 4.24
N LEU A 80 -3.27 -3.58 4.00
CA LEU A 80 -2.81 -4.75 4.75
C LEU A 80 -2.59 -4.44 6.23
N VAL A 81 -1.98 -3.28 6.56
CA VAL A 81 -1.75 -2.87 7.96
C VAL A 81 -3.08 -2.74 8.72
N HIS A 82 -4.13 -2.21 8.07
CA HIS A 82 -5.45 -2.09 8.69
C HIS A 82 -6.21 -3.43 8.70
N ASP A 83 -6.11 -4.24 7.64
CA ASP A 83 -6.74 -5.56 7.58
C ASP A 83 -6.22 -6.50 8.67
N ASP A 84 -4.93 -6.40 9.04
CA ASP A 84 -4.32 -7.22 10.09
C ASP A 84 -4.83 -6.90 11.50
N LEU A 85 -5.48 -5.76 11.73
CA LEU A 85 -5.95 -5.34 13.06
C LEU A 85 -6.99 -6.31 13.66
N PRO A 86 -7.06 -6.43 15.01
CA PRO A 86 -8.04 -7.29 15.69
C PRO A 86 -9.50 -7.00 15.34
N ALA A 87 -9.82 -5.78 14.91
CA ALA A 87 -11.16 -5.39 14.47
C ALA A 87 -11.50 -5.85 13.04
N MET A 88 -10.52 -6.35 12.30
CA MET A 88 -10.63 -6.81 10.91
C MET A 88 -10.32 -8.32 10.83
N ASP A 89 -9.21 -8.72 10.23
CA ASP A 89 -8.86 -10.13 10.03
C ASP A 89 -8.19 -10.77 11.27
N ASP A 90 -7.67 -9.96 12.20
CA ASP A 90 -7.00 -10.38 13.44
C ASP A 90 -5.79 -11.29 13.19
N ASP A 91 -4.94 -10.88 12.26
CA ASP A 91 -3.76 -11.63 11.84
C ASP A 91 -2.51 -11.21 12.62
N ASP A 92 -1.89 -12.16 13.34
CA ASP A 92 -0.63 -11.92 14.08
C ASP A 92 0.61 -11.91 13.19
N LEU A 93 0.56 -12.61 12.07
CA LEU A 93 1.70 -12.81 11.17
C LEU A 93 1.33 -12.51 9.71
N ARG A 94 2.21 -11.78 9.02
CA ARG A 94 2.13 -11.57 7.58
C ARG A 94 3.48 -11.90 6.95
N ARG A 95 3.47 -12.78 5.94
CA ARG A 95 4.70 -13.26 5.27
C ARG A 95 5.76 -13.84 6.24
N GLY A 96 5.31 -14.38 7.37
CA GLY A 96 6.18 -14.96 8.39
C GLY A 96 6.77 -13.95 9.38
N GLN A 97 6.42 -12.66 9.28
CA GLN A 97 6.83 -11.61 10.21
C GLN A 97 5.63 -11.15 11.05
N PRO A 98 5.84 -10.66 12.29
CA PRO A 98 4.78 -10.05 13.07
C PRO A 98 4.13 -8.89 12.33
N THR A 99 2.79 -8.82 12.35
CA THR A 99 2.05 -7.69 11.81
C THR A 99 2.35 -6.40 12.57
N VAL A 100 2.03 -5.24 12.00
CA VAL A 100 2.42 -3.94 12.59
C VAL A 100 1.83 -3.78 14.00
N HIS A 101 0.58 -4.20 14.23
CA HIS A 101 -0.04 -4.08 15.56
C HIS A 101 0.59 -5.01 16.59
N VAL A 102 1.10 -6.17 16.19
CA VAL A 102 1.83 -7.09 17.07
C VAL A 102 3.25 -6.58 17.35
N ALA A 103 3.95 -6.07 16.34
CA ALA A 103 5.32 -5.55 16.48
C ALA A 103 5.40 -4.23 17.27
N PHE A 104 4.34 -3.41 17.22
CA PHE A 104 4.29 -2.08 17.86
C PHE A 104 3.14 -1.99 18.85
N ASP A 105 1.95 -1.66 18.41
CA ASP A 105 0.63 -1.68 19.06
C ASP A 105 -0.46 -1.29 18.05
N GLU A 106 -1.75 -1.48 18.42
CA GLU A 106 -2.89 -1.16 17.56
C GLU A 106 -2.97 0.33 17.18
N ALA A 107 -2.77 1.23 18.15
CA ALA A 107 -2.84 2.67 17.88
C ALA A 107 -1.75 3.10 16.89
N THR A 108 -0.53 2.56 17.04
CA THR A 108 0.57 2.81 16.11
C THR A 108 0.28 2.22 14.73
N ALA A 109 -0.34 1.04 14.65
CA ALA A 109 -0.73 0.42 13.38
C ALA A 109 -1.80 1.24 12.64
N ILE A 110 -2.81 1.73 13.35
CA ILE A 110 -3.83 2.62 12.76
C ILE A 110 -3.16 3.87 12.17
N LEU A 111 -2.32 4.55 12.94
CA LEU A 111 -1.61 5.74 12.48
C LEU A 111 -0.62 5.44 11.34
N ALA A 112 0.00 4.27 11.33
CA ALA A 112 0.89 3.85 10.25
C ALA A 112 0.14 3.66 8.94
N GLY A 113 -1.04 3.03 8.97
CA GLY A 113 -1.91 2.92 7.80
C GLY A 113 -2.36 4.27 7.28
N ASP A 114 -2.82 5.18 8.15
CA ASP A 114 -3.20 6.54 7.78
C ASP A 114 -2.04 7.34 7.15
N ALA A 115 -0.84 7.19 7.72
CA ALA A 115 0.37 7.84 7.21
C ALA A 115 0.76 7.28 5.83
N LEU A 116 0.67 5.96 5.62
CA LEU A 116 0.94 5.31 4.34
C LEU A 116 -0.02 5.75 3.24
N GLN A 117 -1.31 5.85 3.55
CA GLN A 117 -2.30 6.36 2.61
C GLN A 117 -1.97 7.80 2.22
N SER A 118 -1.70 8.67 3.20
CA SER A 118 -1.31 10.06 2.95
C SER A 118 -0.03 10.16 2.12
N LEU A 119 0.97 9.34 2.41
CA LEU A 119 2.24 9.28 1.69
C LEU A 119 2.07 8.86 0.23
N ALA A 120 1.14 7.97 -0.07
CA ALA A 120 0.83 7.59 -1.46
C ALA A 120 0.40 8.79 -2.31
N PHE A 121 -0.44 9.66 -1.75
CA PHE A 121 -0.86 10.89 -2.42
C PHE A 121 0.27 11.91 -2.51
N ASP A 122 1.10 12.05 -1.47
CA ASP A 122 2.25 12.94 -1.46
C ASP A 122 3.27 12.56 -2.55
N VAL A 123 3.58 11.28 -2.69
CA VAL A 123 4.49 10.77 -3.74
C VAL A 123 3.96 11.12 -5.14
N LEU A 124 2.66 10.96 -5.40
CA LEU A 124 2.06 11.35 -6.68
C LEU A 124 2.02 12.88 -6.89
N ALA A 125 1.74 13.64 -5.84
CA ALA A 125 1.70 15.10 -5.91
C ALA A 125 3.07 15.70 -6.27
N ASN A 126 4.15 15.03 -5.87
CA ASN A 126 5.52 15.41 -6.14
C ASN A 126 6.17 14.67 -7.33
N ALA A 127 5.39 13.91 -8.09
CA ALA A 127 5.87 13.17 -9.26
C ALA A 127 6.39 14.11 -10.37
N PRO A 128 7.31 13.65 -11.25
CA PRO A 128 7.96 14.51 -12.24
C PRO A 128 7.04 14.97 -13.38
N GLN A 129 5.80 14.45 -13.45
CA GLN A 129 4.84 14.77 -14.50
C GLN A 129 4.30 16.22 -14.40
N PRO A 130 3.77 16.78 -15.50
CA PRO A 130 3.06 18.06 -15.49
C PRO A 130 1.89 18.07 -14.51
N ALA A 131 1.52 19.23 -14.00
CA ALA A 131 0.53 19.38 -12.92
C ALA A 131 -0.84 18.77 -13.26
N ASP A 132 -1.31 18.93 -14.50
CA ASP A 132 -2.56 18.33 -14.98
C ASP A 132 -2.53 16.79 -14.93
N ARG A 133 -1.41 16.18 -15.29
CA ARG A 133 -1.20 14.73 -15.19
C ARG A 133 -1.17 14.26 -13.74
N ARG A 134 -0.47 14.99 -12.86
CA ARG A 134 -0.45 14.68 -11.42
C ARG A 134 -1.86 14.72 -10.83
N VAL A 135 -2.64 15.76 -11.16
CA VAL A 135 -4.04 15.87 -10.71
C VAL A 135 -4.87 14.69 -11.21
N ALA A 136 -4.73 14.28 -12.48
CA ALA A 136 -5.43 13.13 -13.03
C ALA A 136 -5.06 11.82 -12.31
N MET A 137 -3.77 11.60 -12.03
CA MET A 137 -3.29 10.42 -11.29
C MET A 137 -3.80 10.39 -9.85
N LEU A 138 -3.77 11.54 -9.16
CA LEU A 138 -4.33 11.69 -7.80
C LEU A 138 -5.82 11.39 -7.76
N ALA A 139 -6.60 11.92 -8.70
CA ALA A 139 -8.03 11.69 -8.80
C ALA A 139 -8.35 10.21 -9.06
N GLU A 140 -7.58 9.56 -9.94
CA GLU A 140 -7.76 8.14 -10.23
C GLU A 140 -7.42 7.25 -9.03
N LEU A 141 -6.29 7.53 -8.34
CA LEU A 141 -5.92 6.80 -7.13
C LEU A 141 -6.97 6.97 -6.03
N ALA A 142 -7.46 8.20 -5.81
CA ALA A 142 -8.50 8.48 -4.82
C ALA A 142 -9.81 7.73 -5.13
N ARG A 143 -10.23 7.71 -6.39
CA ARG A 143 -11.42 6.98 -6.83
C ARG A 143 -11.27 5.46 -6.65
N ALA A 144 -10.12 4.92 -7.05
CA ALA A 144 -9.85 3.48 -7.01
C ALA A 144 -9.66 2.95 -5.58
N SER A 145 -9.09 3.74 -4.66
CA SER A 145 -8.90 3.36 -3.25
C SER A 145 -10.09 3.70 -2.34
N GLY A 146 -10.98 4.60 -2.77
CA GLY A 146 -12.08 5.14 -1.96
C GLY A 146 -13.34 4.28 -1.92
N VAL A 147 -14.47 4.96 -1.61
CA VAL A 147 -15.78 4.34 -1.36
C VAL A 147 -16.36 3.56 -2.55
N ALA A 148 -16.02 3.94 -3.77
CA ALA A 148 -16.44 3.24 -5.00
C ALA A 148 -15.41 2.20 -5.49
N GLY A 149 -14.31 2.04 -4.78
CA GLY A 149 -13.21 1.14 -5.09
C GLY A 149 -12.88 0.20 -3.94
N MET A 150 -11.61 0.18 -3.54
CA MET A 150 -11.08 -0.78 -2.57
C MET A 150 -11.80 -0.73 -1.20
N CYS A 151 -12.00 0.46 -0.60
CA CYS A 151 -12.72 0.56 0.68
C CYS A 151 -14.17 0.10 0.59
N GLY A 152 -14.87 0.42 -0.51
CA GLY A 152 -16.23 -0.07 -0.74
C GLY A 152 -16.29 -1.60 -0.89
N GLY A 153 -15.32 -2.18 -1.60
CA GLY A 153 -15.18 -3.64 -1.72
C GLY A 153 -14.95 -4.31 -0.37
N GLN A 154 -14.04 -3.75 0.43
CA GLN A 154 -13.75 -4.25 1.78
C GLN A 154 -14.99 -4.18 2.70
N ALA A 155 -15.76 -3.11 2.64
CA ALA A 155 -17.01 -3.00 3.42
C ALA A 155 -18.03 -4.10 3.06
N LEU A 156 -18.18 -4.39 1.77
CA LEU A 156 -19.07 -5.48 1.32
C LEU A 156 -18.58 -6.87 1.78
N ASP A 157 -17.27 -7.08 1.80
CA ASP A 157 -16.67 -8.33 2.28
C ASP A 157 -16.91 -8.54 3.77
N VAL A 158 -16.69 -7.50 4.58
CA VAL A 158 -16.99 -7.52 6.03
C VAL A 158 -18.46 -7.79 6.30
N ASP A 159 -19.37 -7.15 5.56
CA ASP A 159 -20.81 -7.38 5.70
C ASP A 159 -21.19 -8.82 5.36
N ALA A 160 -20.61 -9.38 4.30
CA ALA A 160 -20.86 -10.77 3.90
C ALA A 160 -20.37 -11.77 4.96
N THR A 161 -19.17 -11.55 5.52
CA THR A 161 -18.58 -12.38 6.57
C THR A 161 -19.38 -12.28 7.88
N GLY A 162 -19.82 -11.09 8.27
CA GLY A 162 -20.65 -10.85 9.45
C GLY A 162 -22.00 -11.52 9.38
N THR A 163 -22.61 -11.58 8.21
CA THR A 163 -23.90 -12.27 7.98
C THR A 163 -23.77 -13.78 8.15
N THR A 164 -22.66 -14.37 7.71
CA THR A 164 -22.40 -15.82 7.85
C THR A 164 -22.23 -16.20 9.33
N LYS A 165 -21.52 -15.40 10.14
CA LYS A 165 -21.34 -15.64 11.59
C LYS A 165 -22.67 -15.55 12.37
N ARG A 166 -23.60 -14.64 12.00
CA ARG A 166 -24.93 -14.51 12.63
C ARG A 166 -25.86 -15.69 12.32
N GLY A 167 -25.73 -16.31 11.16
CA GLY A 167 -26.52 -17.49 10.78
C GLY A 167 -26.15 -18.77 11.53
N GLN A 168 -24.97 -18.86 12.14
CA GLN A 168 -24.50 -20.01 12.92
C GLN A 168 -24.86 -19.94 14.41
N SER A 169 -25.42 -18.83 14.91
CA SER A 169 -25.75 -18.64 16.33
C SER A 169 -27.17 -19.08 16.72
N HIS A 170 -27.91 -19.72 15.83
CA HIS A 170 -29.25 -20.26 16.09
C HIS A 170 -29.36 -21.69 15.61
N VAL A 171 -28.74 -22.62 16.34
CA VAL A 171 -29.20 -24.05 16.46
C VAL A 171 -28.94 -24.50 17.89
#